data_b75b418c89e15f3336832d068cd1c028
#
_entry.id   b75b418c89e15f3336832d068cd1c028
#
_cell.length_a   1.000
_cell.length_b   1.000
_cell.length_c   1.000
_cell.angle_alpha   90.00
_cell.angle_beta   90.00
_cell.angle_gamma   90.00
#
_symmetry.space_group_name_H-M   'P 1'
#
loop_
_entity.id
_entity.type
_entity.pdbx_description
1 polymer ?
#
loop_
_entity_poly.entity_id
_entity_poly.type
_entity_poly.pdbx_seq_one_letter_code
_entity_poly.pdbx_strand_id
1 'polypeptide(L)'
;MRSPGTSREADTRADRWVRPLGWATLLGNVVLVITGGAVRLTGSGLGCPTWPRCTDHGFTPHGALNLHSAIEFGNRTLTFVLVVIAIATVVATMRSSRRDLRRLSIVLALGVPLQAVVGGIAVLTDLNPWVVSFHLLCSMAIIGLAVLFLWRHRHPVAAGHIRSGPVTGLAWATFGAAWLVLYVGTVVTGSGPHAGDATAPRNGLDPLQLSQLHADVVFLFVGLTLGLVFALRATSSAPGAVKAAKVLLAVELAQGGIGFVQYFTNLPVVLVGLHLFGAATISAAVTWTLLETRASE
;
A
#
# COMPACT_ATOMS: atom_id res chain seq x y z
N MET A 1 37.68 23.34 -18.67
CA MET A 1 36.38 23.96 -18.98
C MET A 1 35.38 22.90 -19.36
N ARG A 2 34.40 22.55 -18.49
CA ARG A 2 33.29 21.66 -18.84
C ARG A 2 32.21 22.49 -19.50
N SER A 3 31.84 22.10 -20.72
CA SER A 3 30.82 22.77 -21.54
C SER A 3 29.47 22.88 -20.79
N PRO A 4 28.84 24.07 -20.69
CA PRO A 4 27.57 24.26 -19.96
C PRO A 4 26.36 23.53 -20.56
N GLY A 5 26.47 23.00 -21.79
CA GLY A 5 25.38 22.34 -22.50
C GLY A 5 25.10 20.89 -22.04
N THR A 6 26.10 20.17 -21.57
CA THR A 6 25.95 18.74 -21.25
C THR A 6 25.19 18.44 -19.94
N SER A 7 25.22 19.38 -18.98
CA SER A 7 24.48 19.21 -17.71
C SER A 7 22.97 19.47 -17.86
N ARG A 8 22.58 20.41 -18.72
CA ARG A 8 21.17 20.78 -18.93
C ARG A 8 20.39 19.75 -19.77
N GLU A 9 21.06 19.13 -20.76
CA GLU A 9 20.48 18.05 -21.57
C GLU A 9 20.37 16.73 -20.80
N ALA A 10 21.33 16.43 -19.91
CA ALA A 10 21.26 15.27 -19.03
C ALA A 10 20.12 15.39 -18.00
N ASP A 11 19.88 16.58 -17.44
CA ASP A 11 18.79 16.88 -16.52
C ASP A 11 17.41 16.63 -17.18
N THR A 12 17.19 17.09 -18.41
CA THR A 12 15.91 16.89 -19.13
C THR A 12 15.65 15.43 -19.51
N ARG A 13 16.70 14.64 -19.79
CA ARG A 13 16.57 13.20 -20.06
C ARG A 13 16.19 12.39 -18.82
N ALA A 14 16.74 12.72 -17.66
CA ALA A 14 16.42 12.03 -16.41
C ALA A 14 15.00 12.38 -15.91
N ASP A 15 14.59 13.65 -16.03
CA ASP A 15 13.27 14.13 -15.60
C ASP A 15 12.12 13.37 -16.26
N ARG A 16 12.26 12.98 -17.54
CA ARG A 16 11.23 12.20 -18.25
C ARG A 16 10.95 10.81 -17.63
N TRP A 17 11.94 10.23 -16.95
CA TRP A 17 11.82 8.90 -16.33
C TRP A 17 11.27 8.92 -14.90
N VAL A 18 11.35 10.06 -14.22
CA VAL A 18 10.90 10.17 -12.81
C VAL A 18 9.42 9.81 -12.66
N ARG A 19 8.56 10.32 -13.56
CA ARG A 19 7.12 10.03 -13.51
C ARG A 19 6.78 8.56 -13.80
N PRO A 20 7.22 7.95 -14.91
CA PRO A 20 6.91 6.54 -15.18
C PRO A 20 7.50 5.60 -14.14
N LEU A 21 8.68 5.87 -13.59
CA LEU A 21 9.25 5.09 -12.51
C LEU A 21 8.48 5.26 -11.19
N GLY A 22 7.96 6.44 -10.90
CA GLY A 22 7.04 6.66 -9.78
C GLY A 22 5.76 5.82 -9.91
N TRP A 23 5.17 5.76 -11.11
CA TRP A 23 4.04 4.87 -11.38
C TRP A 23 4.42 3.40 -11.28
N ALA A 24 5.57 2.99 -11.82
CA ALA A 24 6.06 1.62 -11.69
C ALA A 24 6.27 1.22 -10.22
N THR A 25 6.78 2.15 -9.38
CA THR A 25 6.91 1.95 -7.93
C THR A 25 5.54 1.76 -7.27
N LEU A 26 4.56 2.61 -7.56
CA LEU A 26 3.20 2.47 -7.00
C LEU A 26 2.54 1.16 -7.43
N LEU A 27 2.50 0.89 -8.72
CA LEU A 27 1.85 -0.30 -9.29
C LEU A 27 2.57 -1.58 -8.85
N GLY A 28 3.90 -1.59 -8.80
CA GLY A 28 4.69 -2.72 -8.34
C GLY A 28 4.40 -3.08 -6.88
N ASN A 29 4.25 -2.08 -5.99
CA ASN A 29 3.86 -2.32 -4.61
C ASN A 29 2.41 -2.84 -4.49
N VAL A 30 1.47 -2.31 -5.27
CA VAL A 30 0.08 -2.83 -5.31
C VAL A 30 0.07 -4.28 -5.80
N VAL A 31 0.80 -4.61 -6.86
CA VAL A 31 0.93 -5.98 -7.39
C VAL A 31 1.51 -6.92 -6.32
N LEU A 32 2.55 -6.49 -5.58
CA LEU A 32 3.10 -7.30 -4.49
C LEU A 32 2.11 -7.54 -3.35
N VAL A 33 1.24 -6.58 -3.02
CA VAL A 33 0.15 -6.78 -2.05
C VAL A 33 -0.83 -7.83 -2.56
N ILE A 34 -1.22 -7.78 -3.84
CA ILE A 34 -2.14 -8.75 -4.44
C ILE A 34 -1.53 -10.15 -4.47
N THR A 35 -0.27 -10.28 -4.92
CA THR A 35 0.41 -11.57 -5.02
C THR A 35 0.74 -12.15 -3.64
N GLY A 36 1.12 -11.31 -2.66
CA GLY A 36 1.26 -11.71 -1.26
C GLY A 36 -0.08 -12.15 -0.65
N GLY A 37 -1.19 -11.49 -1.02
CA GLY A 37 -2.54 -11.93 -0.72
C GLY A 37 -2.85 -13.29 -1.33
N ALA A 38 -2.47 -13.54 -2.59
CA ALA A 38 -2.63 -14.82 -3.25
C ALA A 38 -1.85 -15.94 -2.53
N VAL A 39 -0.59 -15.68 -2.13
CA VAL A 39 0.20 -16.61 -1.29
C VAL A 39 -0.58 -17.01 -0.05
N ARG A 40 -1.16 -16.04 0.66
CA ARG A 40 -1.95 -16.27 1.86
C ARG A 40 -3.24 -17.05 1.57
N LEU A 41 -4.00 -16.63 0.55
CA LEU A 41 -5.32 -17.20 0.23
C LEU A 41 -5.26 -18.61 -0.35
N THR A 42 -4.13 -18.98 -0.95
CA THR A 42 -3.88 -20.33 -1.48
C THR A 42 -3.21 -21.28 -0.47
N GLY A 43 -2.98 -20.83 0.77
CA GLY A 43 -2.27 -21.64 1.78
C GLY A 43 -0.80 -21.87 1.42
N SER A 44 -0.16 -20.94 0.72
CA SER A 44 1.21 -21.10 0.19
C SER A 44 2.25 -20.34 1.01
N GLY A 45 1.90 -19.81 2.19
CA GLY A 45 2.76 -18.93 2.97
C GLY A 45 3.97 -19.61 3.62
N LEU A 46 3.97 -20.94 3.69
CA LEU A 46 5.09 -21.79 4.12
C LEU A 46 5.56 -22.73 3.01
N GLY A 47 5.28 -22.44 1.75
CA GLY A 47 5.78 -23.18 0.60
C GLY A 47 7.32 -23.09 0.46
N CYS A 48 7.93 -22.04 1.04
CA CYS A 48 9.35 -21.87 1.30
C CYS A 48 9.54 -21.66 2.82
N PRO A 49 9.74 -22.74 3.61
CA PRO A 49 9.67 -22.68 5.07
C PRO A 49 10.84 -21.97 5.75
N THR A 50 11.86 -21.54 4.99
CA THR A 50 13.03 -20.83 5.50
C THR A 50 13.19 -19.45 4.86
N TRP A 51 14.02 -18.61 5.50
CA TRP A 51 14.37 -17.30 4.97
C TRP A 51 15.82 -16.94 5.37
N PRO A 52 16.63 -16.35 4.49
CA PRO A 52 16.34 -15.88 3.13
C PRO A 52 16.27 -16.98 2.06
N ARG A 53 16.69 -18.19 2.36
CA ARG A 53 16.61 -19.35 1.47
C ARG A 53 15.16 -19.87 1.39
N CYS A 54 14.83 -20.58 0.33
CA CYS A 54 13.56 -21.28 0.22
C CYS A 54 13.56 -22.62 0.98
N THR A 55 14.72 -23.28 1.03
CA THR A 55 14.96 -24.54 1.75
C THR A 55 16.29 -24.48 2.47
N ASP A 56 16.58 -25.43 3.36
CA ASP A 56 17.87 -25.51 4.05
C ASP A 56 19.06 -25.62 3.10
N HIS A 57 18.86 -26.11 1.88
CA HIS A 57 19.90 -26.41 0.89
C HIS A 57 19.97 -25.38 -0.25
N GLY A 58 19.00 -24.48 -0.44
CA GLY A 58 19.02 -23.57 -1.58
C GLY A 58 18.03 -22.42 -1.56
N PHE A 59 18.26 -21.45 -2.47
CA PHE A 59 17.37 -20.29 -2.65
C PHE A 59 16.15 -20.61 -3.51
N THR A 60 16.21 -21.71 -4.26
CA THR A 60 15.11 -22.19 -5.11
C THR A 60 14.45 -23.42 -4.48
N PRO A 61 13.16 -23.67 -4.74
CA PRO A 61 12.51 -24.91 -4.36
C PRO A 61 13.26 -26.10 -4.98
N HIS A 62 13.54 -27.15 -4.17
CA HIS A 62 14.16 -28.38 -4.63
C HIS A 62 13.11 -29.51 -4.67
N GLY A 63 13.22 -30.41 -5.65
CA GLY A 63 12.31 -31.53 -5.86
C GLY A 63 11.17 -31.19 -6.84
N ALA A 64 10.09 -31.97 -6.81
CA ALA A 64 8.92 -31.68 -7.63
C ALA A 64 8.33 -30.33 -7.18
N LEU A 65 8.31 -29.37 -8.09
CA LEU A 65 7.69 -28.06 -7.85
C LEU A 65 6.22 -28.28 -7.48
N ASN A 66 5.87 -28.14 -6.21
CA ASN A 66 4.48 -28.09 -5.81
C ASN A 66 3.94 -26.68 -6.04
N LEU A 67 2.62 -26.58 -6.21
CA LEU A 67 1.96 -25.31 -6.51
C LEU A 67 2.25 -24.25 -5.42
N HIS A 68 2.29 -24.63 -4.16
CA HIS A 68 2.51 -23.74 -3.02
C HIS A 68 3.92 -23.12 -3.05
N SER A 69 4.95 -23.93 -3.27
CA SER A 69 6.33 -23.43 -3.41
C SER A 69 6.49 -22.52 -4.62
N ALA A 70 5.82 -22.81 -5.74
CA ALA A 70 5.88 -21.99 -6.95
C ALA A 70 5.21 -20.62 -6.72
N ILE A 71 4.07 -20.57 -6.03
CA ILE A 71 3.35 -19.33 -5.74
C ILE A 71 4.18 -18.45 -4.79
N GLU A 72 4.70 -19.01 -3.70
CA GLU A 72 5.50 -18.25 -2.74
C GLU A 72 6.83 -17.80 -3.35
N PHE A 73 7.56 -18.68 -4.04
CA PHE A 73 8.80 -18.33 -4.71
C PHE A 73 8.60 -17.27 -5.78
N GLY A 74 7.50 -17.36 -6.55
CA GLY A 74 7.12 -16.34 -7.52
C GLY A 74 6.91 -14.96 -6.88
N ASN A 75 6.24 -14.90 -5.73
CA ASN A 75 6.06 -13.65 -4.99
C ASN A 75 7.40 -13.09 -4.47
N ARG A 76 8.30 -13.96 -3.96
CA ARG A 76 9.67 -13.53 -3.56
C ARG A 76 10.45 -13.00 -4.77
N THR A 77 10.32 -13.62 -5.95
CA THR A 77 10.98 -13.19 -7.19
C THR A 77 10.51 -11.80 -7.64
N LEU A 78 9.22 -11.48 -7.50
CA LEU A 78 8.70 -10.14 -7.81
C LEU A 78 9.34 -9.04 -6.96
N THR A 79 9.82 -9.36 -5.77
CA THR A 79 10.56 -8.41 -4.93
C THR A 79 11.84 -7.94 -5.61
N PHE A 80 12.56 -8.80 -6.36
CA PHE A 80 13.75 -8.38 -7.12
C PHE A 80 13.41 -7.43 -8.25
N VAL A 81 12.26 -7.60 -8.91
CA VAL A 81 11.77 -6.65 -9.92
C VAL A 81 11.54 -5.29 -9.26
N LEU A 82 10.94 -5.28 -8.07
CA LEU A 82 10.70 -4.03 -7.32
C LEU A 82 12.01 -3.38 -6.87
N VAL A 83 13.05 -4.16 -6.50
CA VAL A 83 14.40 -3.64 -6.21
C VAL A 83 14.96 -2.90 -7.42
N VAL A 84 14.87 -3.48 -8.63
CA VAL A 84 15.34 -2.83 -9.86
C VAL A 84 14.59 -1.51 -10.12
N ILE A 85 13.25 -1.51 -9.96
CA ILE A 85 12.43 -0.30 -10.11
C ILE A 85 12.85 0.76 -9.07
N ALA A 86 13.06 0.35 -7.81
CA ALA A 86 13.47 1.24 -6.73
C ALA A 86 14.84 1.89 -7.00
N ILE A 87 15.84 1.10 -7.40
CA ILE A 87 17.16 1.59 -7.77
C ILE A 87 17.06 2.56 -8.96
N ALA A 88 16.30 2.19 -10.01
CA ALA A 88 16.09 3.05 -11.18
C ALA A 88 15.43 4.38 -10.78
N THR A 89 14.45 4.35 -9.86
CA THR A 89 13.77 5.55 -9.34
C THR A 89 14.75 6.46 -8.59
N VAL A 90 15.61 5.90 -7.74
CA VAL A 90 16.65 6.65 -7.03
C VAL A 90 17.64 7.27 -8.02
N VAL A 91 18.15 6.48 -8.97
CA VAL A 91 19.11 6.97 -9.98
C VAL A 91 18.48 8.08 -10.83
N ALA A 92 17.23 7.93 -11.28
CA ALA A 92 16.52 8.95 -12.03
C ALA A 92 16.37 10.27 -11.23
N THR A 93 15.95 10.18 -9.95
CA THR A 93 15.81 11.38 -9.10
C THR A 93 17.16 12.00 -8.73
N MET A 94 18.22 11.22 -8.59
CA MET A 94 19.58 11.75 -8.36
C MET A 94 20.12 12.52 -9.55
N ARG A 95 19.77 12.11 -10.77
CA ARG A 95 20.19 12.73 -12.03
C ARG A 95 19.22 13.80 -12.54
N SER A 96 18.09 13.99 -11.87
CA SER A 96 17.08 14.97 -12.24
C SER A 96 17.27 16.30 -11.50
N SER A 97 16.65 17.36 -11.99
CA SER A 97 16.55 18.67 -11.33
C SER A 97 15.71 18.61 -10.04
N ARG A 98 14.90 17.54 -9.84
CA ARG A 98 13.93 17.36 -8.77
C ARG A 98 14.57 16.89 -7.46
N ARG A 99 15.34 17.78 -6.83
CA ARG A 99 16.02 17.48 -5.53
C ARG A 99 15.05 17.17 -4.38
N ASP A 100 13.84 17.71 -4.45
CA ASP A 100 12.75 17.49 -3.49
C ASP A 100 12.27 16.02 -3.45
N LEU A 101 12.42 15.27 -4.55
CA LEU A 101 12.02 13.88 -4.66
C LEU A 101 13.11 12.87 -4.21
N ARG A 102 14.37 13.31 -4.09
CA ARG A 102 15.49 12.39 -3.77
C ARG A 102 15.32 11.68 -2.44
N ARG A 103 15.00 12.42 -1.37
CA ARG A 103 14.80 11.82 -0.05
C ARG A 103 13.66 10.80 -0.07
N LEU A 104 12.57 11.13 -0.75
CA LEU A 104 11.39 10.26 -0.82
C LEU A 104 11.67 9.01 -1.66
N SER A 105 12.42 9.12 -2.77
CA SER A 105 12.84 7.95 -3.56
C SER A 105 13.75 7.01 -2.76
N ILE A 106 14.64 7.54 -1.92
CA ILE A 106 15.49 6.74 -1.03
C ILE A 106 14.65 6.02 0.04
N VAL A 107 13.68 6.72 0.66
CA VAL A 107 12.77 6.12 1.64
C VAL A 107 11.96 4.98 1.01
N LEU A 108 11.42 5.19 -0.20
CA LEU A 108 10.72 4.14 -0.95
C LEU A 108 11.63 2.95 -1.28
N ALA A 109 12.88 3.22 -1.68
CA ALA A 109 13.85 2.17 -1.98
C ALA A 109 14.23 1.35 -0.74
N LEU A 110 14.40 2.01 0.41
CA LEU A 110 14.68 1.34 1.70
C LEU A 110 13.45 0.56 2.22
N GLY A 111 12.26 0.95 1.80
CA GLY A 111 11.03 0.19 2.07
C GLY A 111 11.07 -1.23 1.53
N VAL A 112 11.75 -1.48 0.39
CA VAL A 112 11.81 -2.82 -0.21
C VAL A 112 12.58 -3.82 0.65
N PRO A 113 13.83 -3.59 1.08
CA PRO A 113 14.53 -4.49 1.99
C PRO A 113 13.85 -4.59 3.36
N LEU A 114 13.27 -3.50 3.88
CA LEU A 114 12.48 -3.56 5.11
C LEU A 114 11.33 -4.57 4.98
N GLN A 115 10.58 -4.51 3.89
CA GLN A 115 9.48 -5.44 3.62
C GLN A 115 9.98 -6.89 3.44
N ALA A 116 11.14 -7.10 2.81
CA ALA A 116 11.73 -8.42 2.70
C ALA A 116 12.08 -9.01 4.08
N VAL A 117 12.66 -8.19 4.97
CA VAL A 117 13.00 -8.61 6.34
C VAL A 117 11.73 -8.92 7.15
N VAL A 118 10.72 -8.03 7.14
CA VAL A 118 9.46 -8.27 7.88
C VAL A 118 8.72 -9.48 7.33
N GLY A 119 8.69 -9.67 6.01
CA GLY A 119 8.14 -10.87 5.37
C GLY A 119 8.91 -12.13 5.72
N GLY A 120 10.25 -12.05 5.81
CA GLY A 120 11.10 -13.13 6.29
C GLY A 120 10.82 -13.51 7.75
N ILE A 121 10.66 -12.51 8.63
CA ILE A 121 10.26 -12.75 10.03
C ILE A 121 8.88 -13.43 10.09
N ALA A 122 7.94 -13.05 9.21
CA ALA A 122 6.62 -13.70 9.16
C ALA A 122 6.76 -15.21 8.85
N VAL A 123 7.63 -15.59 7.92
CA VAL A 123 7.92 -17.02 7.63
C VAL A 123 8.58 -17.71 8.83
N LEU A 124 9.62 -17.11 9.42
CA LEU A 124 10.37 -17.66 10.55
C LEU A 124 9.56 -17.75 11.86
N THR A 125 8.40 -17.11 11.92
CA THR A 125 7.46 -17.14 13.06
C THR A 125 6.17 -17.88 12.72
N ASP A 126 6.22 -18.82 11.75
CA ASP A 126 5.09 -19.64 11.31
C ASP A 126 3.84 -18.82 10.96
N LEU A 127 4.07 -17.69 10.27
CA LEU A 127 3.03 -16.72 9.87
C LEU A 127 2.26 -16.13 11.07
N ASN A 128 2.99 -15.79 12.14
CA ASN A 128 2.39 -15.10 13.29
C ASN A 128 1.46 -13.96 12.82
N PRO A 129 0.17 -13.95 13.22
CA PRO A 129 -0.82 -13.01 12.67
C PRO A 129 -0.48 -11.54 12.94
N TRP A 130 0.22 -11.22 14.02
CA TRP A 130 0.64 -9.85 14.34
C TRP A 130 1.78 -9.37 13.44
N VAL A 131 2.74 -10.27 13.13
CA VAL A 131 3.83 -9.97 12.20
C VAL A 131 3.28 -9.80 10.79
N VAL A 132 2.36 -10.67 10.35
CA VAL A 132 1.69 -10.56 9.04
C VAL A 132 0.86 -9.27 8.95
N SER A 133 0.15 -8.89 10.02
CA SER A 133 -0.59 -7.63 10.09
C SER A 133 0.34 -6.42 9.95
N PHE A 134 1.45 -6.42 10.67
CA PHE A 134 2.45 -5.35 10.58
C PHE A 134 3.06 -5.27 9.17
N HIS A 135 3.39 -6.41 8.56
CA HIS A 135 3.91 -6.49 7.18
C HIS A 135 2.94 -5.85 6.18
N LEU A 136 1.64 -6.16 6.28
CA LEU A 136 0.61 -5.57 5.42
C LEU A 136 0.46 -4.06 5.64
N LEU A 137 0.45 -3.59 6.90
CA LEU A 137 0.36 -2.16 7.20
C LEU A 137 1.56 -1.38 6.68
N CYS A 138 2.77 -1.93 6.78
CA CYS A 138 3.96 -1.35 6.15
C CYS A 138 3.82 -1.25 4.62
N SER A 139 3.23 -2.28 3.97
CA SER A 139 2.95 -2.23 2.53
C SER A 139 1.98 -1.10 2.17
N MET A 140 0.91 -0.91 2.97
CA MET A 140 -0.04 0.21 2.79
C MET A 140 0.66 1.56 2.95
N ALA A 141 1.58 1.70 3.92
CA ALA A 141 2.36 2.92 4.11
C ALA A 141 3.26 3.23 2.90
N ILE A 142 3.92 2.22 2.32
CA ILE A 142 4.75 2.39 1.13
C ILE A 142 3.90 2.81 -0.07
N ILE A 143 2.69 2.27 -0.24
CA ILE A 143 1.73 2.70 -1.27
C ILE A 143 1.38 4.19 -1.08
N GLY A 144 1.05 4.62 0.14
CA GLY A 144 0.81 6.03 0.45
C GLY A 144 2.02 6.93 0.14
N LEU A 145 3.24 6.49 0.48
CA LEU A 145 4.47 7.21 0.14
C LEU A 145 4.72 7.29 -1.38
N ALA A 146 4.37 6.25 -2.14
CA ALA A 146 4.46 6.28 -3.60
C ALA A 146 3.45 7.27 -4.21
N VAL A 147 2.24 7.38 -3.64
CA VAL A 147 1.28 8.43 -4.01
C VAL A 147 1.81 9.81 -3.68
N LEU A 148 2.40 10.01 -2.50
CA LEU A 148 3.06 11.26 -2.12
C LEU A 148 4.19 11.64 -3.10
N PHE A 149 4.99 10.65 -3.55
CA PHE A 149 6.03 10.86 -4.55
C PHE A 149 5.46 11.37 -5.88
N LEU A 150 4.41 10.72 -6.39
CA LEU A 150 3.74 11.11 -7.63
C LEU A 150 3.04 12.47 -7.50
N TRP A 151 2.43 12.74 -6.36
CA TRP A 151 1.79 14.01 -6.08
C TRP A 151 2.82 15.15 -6.04
N ARG A 152 3.93 14.99 -5.31
CA ARG A 152 5.02 15.98 -5.28
C ARG A 152 5.65 16.18 -6.64
N HIS A 153 5.73 15.13 -7.47
CA HIS A 153 6.21 15.27 -8.84
C HIS A 153 5.34 16.24 -9.65
N ARG A 154 4.01 16.19 -9.46
CA ARG A 154 3.06 17.09 -10.14
C ARG A 154 3.02 18.50 -9.53
N HIS A 155 3.26 18.60 -8.23
CA HIS A 155 3.17 19.83 -7.46
C HIS A 155 4.56 20.13 -6.87
N PRO A 156 5.47 20.76 -7.67
CA PRO A 156 6.76 21.19 -7.15
C PRO A 156 6.55 22.10 -5.95
N VAL A 157 7.29 21.85 -4.86
CA VAL A 157 7.17 22.64 -3.64
C VAL A 157 7.61 24.06 -3.93
N ALA A 158 6.69 24.93 -4.33
CA ALA A 158 6.79 26.33 -4.00
C ALA A 158 6.66 26.41 -2.48
N ALA A 159 7.55 27.13 -1.80
CA ALA A 159 7.56 27.33 -0.35
C ALA A 159 6.27 28.06 0.09
N GLY A 160 5.14 27.35 0.05
CA GLY A 160 3.82 27.79 0.51
C GLY A 160 3.59 27.27 1.92
N HIS A 161 3.19 28.14 2.82
CA HIS A 161 2.78 27.77 4.15
C HIS A 161 1.63 26.77 4.04
N ILE A 162 1.79 25.58 4.61
CA ILE A 162 0.71 24.60 4.77
C ILE A 162 -0.29 25.28 5.72
N ARG A 163 -1.39 25.78 5.18
CA ARG A 163 -2.49 26.32 5.99
C ARG A 163 -3.18 25.17 6.70
N SER A 164 -3.43 25.33 7.97
CA SER A 164 -4.19 24.41 8.80
C SER A 164 -5.56 25.03 9.06
N GLY A 165 -6.57 24.57 8.31
CA GLY A 165 -7.96 24.98 8.50
C GLY A 165 -8.82 23.83 9.00
N PRO A 166 -10.10 24.09 9.32
CA PRO A 166 -11.04 23.05 9.78
C PRO A 166 -11.23 21.91 8.77
N VAL A 167 -11.19 22.22 7.46
CA VAL A 167 -11.32 21.22 6.39
C VAL A 167 -10.09 20.32 6.34
N THR A 168 -8.88 20.89 6.50
CA THR A 168 -7.65 20.10 6.65
C THR A 168 -7.70 19.24 7.91
N GLY A 169 -8.24 19.73 9.03
CA GLY A 169 -8.48 18.93 10.24
C GLY A 169 -9.39 17.73 9.97
N LEU A 170 -10.50 17.94 9.24
CA LEU A 170 -11.41 16.88 8.84
C LEU A 170 -10.71 15.86 7.89
N ALA A 171 -9.88 16.33 6.95
CA ALA A 171 -9.12 15.45 6.08
C ALA A 171 -8.11 14.58 6.86
N TRP A 172 -7.46 15.11 7.91
CA TRP A 172 -6.62 14.33 8.81
C TRP A 172 -7.42 13.33 9.65
N ALA A 173 -8.61 13.69 10.13
CA ALA A 173 -9.50 12.75 10.82
C ALA A 173 -9.93 11.61 9.89
N THR A 174 -10.29 11.93 8.64
CA THR A 174 -10.61 10.95 7.60
C THR A 174 -9.41 10.02 7.32
N PHE A 175 -8.21 10.58 7.20
CA PHE A 175 -6.97 9.80 7.02
C PHE A 175 -6.70 8.86 8.20
N GLY A 176 -6.85 9.36 9.44
CA GLY A 176 -6.69 8.55 10.66
C GLY A 176 -7.73 7.42 10.74
N ALA A 177 -9.00 7.70 10.39
CA ALA A 177 -10.05 6.68 10.34
C ALA A 177 -9.76 5.61 9.30
N ALA A 178 -9.25 5.97 8.11
CA ALA A 178 -8.81 5.00 7.10
C ALA A 178 -7.73 4.05 7.64
N TRP A 179 -6.72 4.59 8.34
CA TRP A 179 -5.66 3.78 8.94
C TRP A 179 -6.19 2.89 10.07
N LEU A 180 -7.17 3.35 10.83
CA LEU A 180 -7.84 2.52 11.84
C LEU A 180 -8.65 1.39 11.17
N VAL A 181 -9.36 1.66 10.07
CA VAL A 181 -10.04 0.62 9.25
C VAL A 181 -9.03 -0.43 8.76
N LEU A 182 -7.90 0.02 8.19
CA LEU A 182 -6.85 -0.87 7.71
C LEU A 182 -6.28 -1.73 8.84
N TYR A 183 -5.98 -1.12 9.99
CA TYR A 183 -5.47 -1.84 11.17
C TYR A 183 -6.47 -2.89 11.67
N VAL A 184 -7.71 -2.49 11.96
CA VAL A 184 -8.74 -3.42 12.45
C VAL A 184 -8.99 -4.52 11.41
N GLY A 185 -8.99 -4.20 10.10
CA GLY A 185 -9.10 -5.18 9.02
C GLY A 185 -7.97 -6.22 9.03
N THR A 186 -6.72 -5.83 9.37
CA THR A 186 -5.64 -6.82 9.52
C THR A 186 -5.86 -7.74 10.72
N VAL A 187 -6.40 -7.22 11.83
CA VAL A 187 -6.71 -8.00 13.03
C VAL A 187 -7.85 -9.00 12.75
N VAL A 188 -8.92 -8.57 12.05
CA VAL A 188 -9.99 -9.48 11.55
C VAL A 188 -9.39 -10.59 10.71
N THR A 189 -8.53 -10.23 9.75
CA THR A 189 -7.87 -11.20 8.88
C THR A 189 -7.03 -12.20 9.68
N GLY A 190 -6.38 -11.77 10.76
CA GLY A 190 -5.59 -12.63 11.67
C GLY A 190 -6.42 -13.60 12.52
N SER A 191 -7.74 -13.36 12.70
CA SER A 191 -8.66 -14.26 13.38
C SER A 191 -9.39 -15.21 12.41
N GLY A 192 -9.40 -14.87 11.10
CA GLY A 192 -10.19 -15.56 10.07
C GLY A 192 -9.58 -16.86 9.54
N PRO A 193 -10.28 -17.54 8.59
CA PRO A 193 -9.89 -18.87 8.09
C PRO A 193 -8.64 -18.89 7.22
N HIS A 194 -8.38 -17.81 6.48
CA HIS A 194 -7.27 -17.74 5.50
C HIS A 194 -5.99 -17.22 6.18
N ALA A 195 -5.20 -18.06 6.84
CA ALA A 195 -3.99 -17.64 7.56
C ALA A 195 -2.69 -17.78 6.75
N GLY A 196 -2.74 -18.39 5.57
CA GLY A 196 -1.57 -18.58 4.73
C GLY A 196 -0.98 -19.98 4.76
N ASP A 197 -1.34 -20.78 5.75
CA ASP A 197 -1.03 -22.20 5.86
C ASP A 197 -2.05 -22.88 6.80
N ALA A 198 -2.20 -24.20 6.68
CA ALA A 198 -3.10 -24.99 7.51
C ALA A 198 -2.68 -24.97 9.00
N THR A 199 -1.37 -24.93 9.24
CA THR A 199 -0.76 -24.94 10.58
C THR A 199 -0.57 -23.54 11.18
N ALA A 200 -0.74 -22.49 10.38
CA ALA A 200 -0.50 -21.10 10.81
C ALA A 200 -1.43 -20.72 11.98
N PRO A 201 -0.88 -20.09 13.05
CA PRO A 201 -1.68 -19.70 14.20
C PRO A 201 -2.69 -18.61 13.87
N ARG A 202 -3.75 -18.52 14.67
CA ARG A 202 -4.72 -17.42 14.69
C ARG A 202 -4.40 -16.51 15.89
N ASN A 203 -4.90 -15.26 15.86
CA ASN A 203 -4.67 -14.32 16.96
C ASN A 203 -5.49 -14.60 18.22
N GLY A 204 -6.39 -15.61 18.20
CA GLY A 204 -7.20 -16.03 19.34
C GLY A 204 -8.39 -15.12 19.67
N LEU A 205 -8.63 -14.07 18.87
CA LEU A 205 -9.75 -13.14 19.08
C LEU A 205 -11.00 -13.65 18.34
N ASP A 206 -12.18 -13.23 18.83
CA ASP A 206 -13.46 -13.59 18.23
C ASP A 206 -13.66 -12.93 16.86
N PRO A 207 -13.74 -13.72 15.75
CA PRO A 207 -13.89 -13.16 14.41
C PRO A 207 -15.19 -12.37 14.21
N LEU A 208 -16.27 -12.74 14.92
CA LEU A 208 -17.56 -12.06 14.81
C LEU A 208 -17.48 -10.65 15.42
N GLN A 209 -16.97 -10.54 16.64
CA GLN A 209 -16.81 -9.26 17.32
C GLN A 209 -15.85 -8.34 16.56
N LEU A 210 -14.74 -8.90 16.04
CA LEU A 210 -13.79 -8.12 15.24
C LEU A 210 -14.38 -7.67 13.90
N SER A 211 -15.18 -8.49 13.25
CA SER A 211 -15.87 -8.10 12.01
C SER A 211 -16.89 -6.99 12.26
N GLN A 212 -17.61 -7.06 13.40
CA GLN A 212 -18.51 -5.99 13.83
C GLN A 212 -17.73 -4.68 14.06
N LEU A 213 -16.66 -4.73 14.86
CA LEU A 213 -15.82 -3.56 15.11
C LEU A 213 -15.26 -2.97 13.82
N HIS A 214 -14.83 -3.83 12.88
CA HIS A 214 -14.35 -3.37 11.57
C HIS A 214 -15.45 -2.61 10.81
N ALA A 215 -16.66 -3.15 10.77
CA ALA A 215 -17.80 -2.49 10.12
C ALA A 215 -18.14 -1.15 10.78
N ASP A 216 -18.13 -1.07 12.11
CA ASP A 216 -18.41 0.16 12.86
C ASP A 216 -17.39 1.27 12.51
N VAL A 217 -16.11 0.91 12.44
CA VAL A 217 -15.05 1.87 12.03
C VAL A 217 -15.18 2.24 10.54
N VAL A 218 -15.61 1.32 9.67
CA VAL A 218 -15.92 1.64 8.26
C VAL A 218 -17.04 2.65 8.16
N PHE A 219 -18.15 2.53 8.93
CA PHE A 219 -19.22 3.52 8.94
C PHE A 219 -18.74 4.89 9.40
N LEU A 220 -17.89 4.94 10.43
CA LEU A 220 -17.23 6.20 10.84
C LEU A 220 -16.42 6.81 9.71
N PHE A 221 -15.61 6.00 9.02
CA PHE A 221 -14.77 6.45 7.92
C PHE A 221 -15.58 7.00 6.75
N VAL A 222 -16.63 6.28 6.32
CA VAL A 222 -17.57 6.74 5.28
C VAL A 222 -18.26 8.04 5.69
N GLY A 223 -18.69 8.16 6.95
CA GLY A 223 -19.31 9.40 7.48
C GLY A 223 -18.36 10.59 7.43
N LEU A 224 -17.10 10.41 7.83
CA LEU A 224 -16.08 11.46 7.76
C LEU A 224 -15.76 11.85 6.32
N THR A 225 -15.65 10.89 5.40
CA THR A 225 -15.43 11.15 3.98
C THR A 225 -16.59 11.90 3.35
N LEU A 226 -17.83 11.53 3.68
CA LEU A 226 -19.03 12.23 3.23
C LEU A 226 -19.05 13.67 3.74
N GLY A 227 -18.77 13.87 5.05
CA GLY A 227 -18.62 15.19 5.65
C GLY A 227 -17.54 16.03 4.96
N LEU A 228 -16.39 15.41 4.63
CA LEU A 228 -15.30 16.05 3.90
C LEU A 228 -15.74 16.50 2.49
N VAL A 229 -16.48 15.66 1.75
CA VAL A 229 -17.03 16.03 0.43
C VAL A 229 -17.94 17.25 0.52
N PHE A 230 -18.81 17.32 1.52
CA PHE A 230 -19.68 18.49 1.74
C PHE A 230 -18.88 19.73 2.14
N ALA A 231 -17.93 19.59 3.08
CA ALA A 231 -17.10 20.70 3.54
C ALA A 231 -16.27 21.31 2.39
N LEU A 232 -15.64 20.47 1.56
CA LEU A 232 -14.87 20.91 0.40
C LEU A 232 -15.73 21.65 -0.64
N ARG A 233 -16.99 21.24 -0.82
CA ARG A 233 -17.92 21.94 -1.70
C ARG A 233 -18.41 23.28 -1.12
N ALA A 234 -18.72 23.31 0.17
CA ALA A 234 -19.20 24.50 0.85
C ALA A 234 -18.15 25.62 0.93
N THR A 235 -16.87 25.23 1.02
CA THR A 235 -15.75 26.18 1.08
C THR A 235 -15.18 26.55 -0.28
N SER A 236 -15.83 26.13 -1.38
CA SER A 236 -15.36 26.37 -2.75
C SER A 236 -13.89 25.95 -2.97
N SER A 237 -13.48 24.87 -2.33
CA SER A 237 -12.13 24.32 -2.43
C SER A 237 -11.77 23.90 -3.87
N ALA A 238 -10.47 23.74 -4.14
CA ALA A 238 -9.97 23.38 -5.46
C ALA A 238 -10.66 22.12 -6.03
N PRO A 239 -11.01 22.08 -7.32
CA PRO A 239 -11.70 20.95 -7.95
C PRO A 239 -10.98 19.60 -7.76
N GLY A 240 -9.64 19.62 -7.63
CA GLY A 240 -8.80 18.45 -7.35
C GLY A 240 -9.15 17.78 -6.02
N ALA A 241 -9.31 18.56 -4.94
CA ALA A 241 -9.66 18.06 -3.62
C ALA A 241 -11.07 17.44 -3.60
N VAL A 242 -12.05 18.12 -4.19
CA VAL A 242 -13.42 17.59 -4.31
C VAL A 242 -13.46 16.30 -5.12
N LYS A 243 -12.68 16.22 -6.22
CA LYS A 243 -12.58 15.00 -7.03
C LYS A 243 -11.95 13.86 -6.23
N ALA A 244 -10.85 14.10 -5.52
CA ALA A 244 -10.16 13.09 -4.74
C ALA A 244 -11.08 12.51 -3.64
N ALA A 245 -11.78 13.37 -2.90
CA ALA A 245 -12.73 12.94 -1.85
C ALA A 245 -13.90 12.13 -2.41
N LYS A 246 -14.44 12.51 -3.59
CA LYS A 246 -15.49 11.71 -4.26
C LYS A 246 -14.99 10.35 -4.72
N VAL A 247 -13.76 10.27 -5.26
CA VAL A 247 -13.15 9.00 -5.65
C VAL A 247 -12.93 8.12 -4.43
N LEU A 248 -12.44 8.70 -3.32
CA LEU A 248 -12.30 7.98 -2.06
C LEU A 248 -13.64 7.39 -1.62
N LEU A 249 -14.71 8.20 -1.55
CA LEU A 249 -16.04 7.75 -1.17
C LEU A 249 -16.56 6.62 -2.08
N ALA A 250 -16.35 6.72 -3.39
CA ALA A 250 -16.76 5.67 -4.33
C ALA A 250 -16.01 4.35 -4.07
N VAL A 251 -14.71 4.42 -3.78
CA VAL A 251 -13.88 3.25 -3.42
C VAL A 251 -14.34 2.65 -2.09
N GLU A 252 -14.64 3.47 -1.07
CA GLU A 252 -15.17 3.02 0.22
C GLU A 252 -16.50 2.25 0.06
N LEU A 253 -17.43 2.81 -0.70
CA LEU A 253 -18.74 2.17 -0.94
C LEU A 253 -18.60 0.85 -1.71
N ALA A 254 -17.72 0.79 -2.72
CA ALA A 254 -17.41 -0.44 -3.43
C ALA A 254 -16.80 -1.49 -2.50
N GLN A 255 -15.85 -1.08 -1.64
CA GLN A 255 -15.22 -1.95 -0.65
C GLN A 255 -16.20 -2.44 0.42
N GLY A 256 -17.10 -1.57 0.88
CA GLY A 256 -18.19 -1.95 1.77
C GLY A 256 -19.09 -3.01 1.13
N GLY A 257 -19.47 -2.83 -0.13
CA GLY A 257 -20.25 -3.82 -0.88
C GLY A 257 -19.54 -5.16 -1.00
N ILE A 258 -18.24 -5.17 -1.38
CA ILE A 258 -17.44 -6.39 -1.42
C ILE A 258 -17.35 -7.02 0.00
N GLY A 259 -17.14 -6.21 1.04
CA GLY A 259 -17.05 -6.66 2.42
C GLY A 259 -18.33 -7.34 2.90
N PHE A 260 -19.50 -6.78 2.61
CA PHE A 260 -20.79 -7.41 2.92
C PHE A 260 -20.97 -8.72 2.16
N VAL A 261 -20.74 -8.73 0.85
CA VAL A 261 -20.92 -9.95 0.05
C VAL A 261 -19.99 -11.06 0.54
N GLN A 262 -18.70 -10.78 0.77
CA GLN A 262 -17.76 -11.80 1.25
C GLN A 262 -18.15 -12.34 2.64
N TYR A 263 -18.67 -11.50 3.53
CA TYR A 263 -19.10 -11.90 4.87
C TYR A 263 -20.27 -12.89 4.80
N PHE A 264 -21.32 -12.60 4.02
CA PHE A 264 -22.50 -13.46 3.91
C PHE A 264 -22.30 -14.68 3.00
N THR A 265 -21.19 -14.75 2.25
CA THR A 265 -20.88 -15.90 1.38
C THR A 265 -19.73 -16.76 1.91
N ASN A 266 -19.44 -16.71 3.20
CA ASN A 266 -18.38 -17.48 3.86
C ASN A 266 -16.97 -17.22 3.31
N LEU A 267 -16.65 -15.96 3.04
CA LEU A 267 -15.31 -15.47 2.68
C LEU A 267 -14.69 -16.16 1.45
N PRO A 268 -15.33 -16.15 0.27
CA PRO A 268 -14.72 -16.73 -0.94
C PRO A 268 -13.37 -16.08 -1.25
N VAL A 269 -12.37 -16.90 -1.59
CA VAL A 269 -10.98 -16.48 -1.84
C VAL A 269 -10.88 -15.29 -2.79
N VAL A 270 -11.66 -15.30 -3.88
CA VAL A 270 -11.67 -14.23 -4.90
C VAL A 270 -12.15 -12.90 -4.30
N LEU A 271 -13.22 -12.91 -3.50
CA LEU A 271 -13.76 -11.70 -2.87
C LEU A 271 -12.78 -11.14 -1.81
N VAL A 272 -12.15 -12.03 -1.03
CA VAL A 272 -11.12 -11.62 -0.06
C VAL A 272 -9.91 -11.00 -0.79
N GLY A 273 -9.50 -11.57 -1.93
CA GLY A 273 -8.45 -11.00 -2.78
C GLY A 273 -8.82 -9.63 -3.35
N LEU A 274 -10.06 -9.45 -3.82
CA LEU A 274 -10.58 -8.16 -4.29
C LEU A 274 -10.66 -7.14 -3.13
N HIS A 275 -11.05 -7.58 -1.93
CA HIS A 275 -11.08 -6.73 -0.75
C HIS A 275 -9.67 -6.27 -0.34
N LEU A 276 -8.67 -7.13 -0.46
CA LEU A 276 -7.27 -6.78 -0.21
C LEU A 276 -6.74 -5.77 -1.25
N PHE A 277 -7.07 -5.97 -2.54
CA PHE A 277 -6.75 -4.98 -3.58
C PHE A 277 -7.40 -3.62 -3.28
N GLY A 278 -8.66 -3.64 -2.86
CA GLY A 278 -9.35 -2.41 -2.48
C GLY A 278 -8.74 -1.74 -1.23
N ALA A 279 -8.21 -2.50 -0.26
CA ALA A 279 -7.47 -1.93 0.88
C ALA A 279 -6.22 -1.14 0.40
N ALA A 280 -5.47 -1.67 -0.57
CA ALA A 280 -4.37 -0.95 -1.22
C ALA A 280 -4.85 0.31 -1.94
N THR A 281 -6.01 0.24 -2.60
CA THR A 281 -6.65 1.38 -3.28
C THR A 281 -7.12 2.44 -2.28
N ILE A 282 -7.67 2.06 -1.13
CA ILE A 282 -8.06 2.97 -0.03
C ILE A 282 -6.81 3.71 0.48
N SER A 283 -5.70 3.01 0.75
CA SER A 283 -4.46 3.66 1.19
C SER A 283 -3.97 4.72 0.19
N ALA A 284 -4.04 4.41 -1.11
CA ALA A 284 -3.67 5.35 -2.16
C ALA A 284 -4.65 6.54 -2.23
N ALA A 285 -5.95 6.27 -2.24
CA ALA A 285 -7.00 7.28 -2.39
C ALA A 285 -7.08 8.24 -1.20
N VAL A 286 -6.99 7.74 0.03
CA VAL A 286 -7.03 8.60 1.23
C VAL A 286 -5.78 9.48 1.32
N THR A 287 -4.60 8.94 0.94
CA THR A 287 -3.38 9.74 0.87
C THR A 287 -3.51 10.85 -0.18
N TRP A 288 -4.01 10.52 -1.37
CA TRP A 288 -4.25 11.52 -2.41
C TRP A 288 -5.25 12.59 -1.96
N THR A 289 -6.36 12.20 -1.31
CA THR A 289 -7.38 13.11 -0.78
C THR A 289 -6.79 14.09 0.24
N LEU A 290 -6.00 13.60 1.19
CA LEU A 290 -5.33 14.44 2.18
C LEU A 290 -4.39 15.46 1.50
N LEU A 291 -3.59 15.02 0.52
CA LEU A 291 -2.62 15.87 -0.17
C LEU A 291 -3.32 16.97 -1.00
N GLU A 292 -4.37 16.63 -1.74
CA GLU A 292 -5.15 17.61 -2.53
C GLU A 292 -5.88 18.62 -1.63
N THR A 293 -6.43 18.16 -0.48
CA THR A 293 -7.10 19.06 0.46
C THR A 293 -6.13 20.07 1.05
N ARG A 294 -4.92 19.63 1.46
CA ARG A 294 -3.89 20.50 2.01
C ARG A 294 -3.31 21.49 1.00
N ALA A 295 -3.38 21.20 -0.29
CA ALA A 295 -2.93 22.10 -1.34
C ALA A 295 -4.01 23.11 -1.74
N SER A 296 -5.26 22.90 -1.37
CA SER A 296 -6.40 23.72 -1.75
C SER A 296 -6.73 24.84 -0.75
N GLU A 297 -6.19 24.77 0.46
CA GLU A 297 -6.25 25.82 1.49
C GLU A 297 -5.04 26.76 1.44
#